data_8c18346fa650853a1ee647c82a698bfe
#
_entry.id   8c18346fa650853a1ee647c82a698bfe
#
_cell.length_a   1.000
_cell.length_b   1.000
_cell.length_c   1.000
_cell.angle_alpha   90.00
_cell.angle_beta   90.00
_cell.angle_gamma   90.00
#
_symmetry.space_group_name_H-M   'P 1'
#
loop_
_entity.id
_entity.type
_entity.pdbx_description
1 polymer ?
#
loop_
_entity_poly.entity_id
_entity_poly.type
_entity_poly.pdbx_seq_one_letter_code
_entity_poly.pdbx_strand_id
1 'polypeptide(L)'
;MERRQTMCTSIISNRNKTIVGWNLDLLGMEYRIHNHEKGVFIEILDEQQGWLPLFGANTRKDFVGMPTCWPFDERSNPKEKEENILLLDMDLLMQKKTLQEILTIVKKERICSIPNVTFMSSLSDCKGNVLQIIPGQGYKYYEKPVYQILTNFSPFKMNSETHPWMG
;
A
#
# COMPACT_ATOMS: atom_id res chain seq x y z
N MET A 1 22.38 11.35 13.32
CA MET A 1 22.22 10.11 12.53
C MET A 1 21.16 10.39 11.48
N GLU A 2 21.55 10.66 10.23
CA GLU A 2 20.60 10.87 9.13
C GLU A 2 19.82 9.57 8.94
N ARG A 3 18.50 9.62 9.13
CA ARG A 3 17.62 8.50 8.77
C ARG A 3 17.68 8.39 7.24
N ARG A 4 18.33 7.36 6.72
CA ARG A 4 18.19 7.01 5.31
C ARG A 4 16.71 6.85 4.99
N GLN A 5 16.22 7.68 4.07
CA GLN A 5 14.84 7.59 3.64
C GLN A 5 14.67 6.34 2.77
N THR A 6 13.75 5.46 3.14
CA THR A 6 13.35 4.33 2.29
C THR A 6 12.72 4.85 1.01
N MET A 7 13.12 4.29 -0.13
CA MET A 7 12.55 4.62 -1.43
C MET A 7 11.79 3.42 -1.98
N CYS A 8 10.47 3.44 -1.81
CA CYS A 8 9.59 2.43 -2.40
C CYS A 8 8.77 3.03 -3.55
N THR A 9 8.45 2.19 -4.53
CA THR A 9 7.58 2.58 -5.65
C THR A 9 6.73 1.40 -6.04
N SER A 10 5.41 1.59 -6.12
CA SER A 10 4.46 0.64 -6.67
C SER A 10 3.97 1.12 -8.03
N ILE A 11 3.95 0.23 -9.03
CA ILE A 11 3.53 0.53 -10.40
C ILE A 11 2.48 -0.49 -10.82
N ILE A 12 1.39 -0.01 -11.41
CA ILE A 12 0.35 -0.81 -12.05
C ILE A 12 0.16 -0.28 -13.47
N SER A 13 0.23 -1.14 -14.45
CA SER A 13 0.05 -0.80 -15.87
C SER A 13 -0.99 -1.72 -16.51
N ASN A 14 -1.93 -1.14 -17.26
CA ASN A 14 -3.08 -1.82 -17.87
C ASN A 14 -3.14 -1.64 -19.40
N ARG A 15 -2.02 -1.52 -20.11
CA ARG A 15 -2.04 -1.33 -21.57
C ARG A 15 -2.67 -2.53 -22.29
N ASN A 16 -1.94 -3.64 -22.40
CA ASN A 16 -2.41 -4.87 -23.06
C ASN A 16 -2.89 -5.92 -22.05
N LYS A 17 -2.21 -6.00 -20.93
CA LYS A 17 -2.52 -6.83 -19.77
C LYS A 17 -2.15 -6.06 -18.52
N THR A 18 -2.73 -6.44 -17.38
CA THR A 18 -2.33 -5.87 -16.11
C THR A 18 -0.94 -6.40 -15.73
N ILE A 19 -0.01 -5.49 -15.53
CA ILE A 19 1.33 -5.76 -15.01
C ILE A 19 1.47 -4.95 -13.74
N VAL A 20 1.91 -5.61 -12.68
CA VAL A 20 2.19 -4.99 -11.38
C VAL A 20 3.66 -5.18 -11.03
N GLY A 21 4.21 -4.23 -10.31
CA GLY A 21 5.56 -4.32 -9.84
C GLY A 21 5.81 -3.26 -8.76
N TRP A 22 6.85 -3.49 -8.00
CA TRP A 22 7.31 -2.47 -7.06
C TRP A 22 8.78 -2.63 -6.75
N ASN A 23 9.40 -1.53 -6.34
CA ASN A 23 10.70 -1.49 -5.71
C ASN A 23 10.48 -1.36 -4.21
N LEU A 24 11.11 -2.22 -3.42
CA LEU A 24 11.06 -2.22 -1.97
C LEU A 24 12.44 -1.93 -1.41
N ASP A 25 12.51 -0.94 -0.54
CA ASP A 25 13.66 -0.69 0.31
C ASP A 25 13.24 -0.95 1.77
N LEU A 26 13.58 -2.11 2.29
CA LEU A 26 13.13 -2.59 3.59
C LEU A 26 14.05 -2.17 4.75
N LEU A 27 15.14 -1.42 4.47
CA LEU A 27 16.06 -0.82 5.48
C LEU A 27 16.39 -1.73 6.67
N GLY A 28 16.74 -2.99 6.40
CA GLY A 28 17.17 -3.93 7.44
C GLY A 28 16.03 -4.59 8.20
N MET A 29 14.77 -4.42 7.79
CA MET A 29 13.69 -5.28 8.27
C MET A 29 13.91 -6.71 7.78
N GLU A 30 13.71 -7.68 8.66
CA GLU A 30 13.76 -9.08 8.29
C GLU A 30 12.55 -9.45 7.44
N TYR A 31 12.79 -10.05 6.28
CA TYR A 31 11.74 -10.40 5.34
C TYR A 31 11.99 -11.76 4.71
N ARG A 32 10.93 -12.35 4.17
CA ARG A 32 11.02 -13.54 3.32
C ARG A 32 10.01 -13.48 2.16
N ILE A 33 10.33 -14.17 1.07
CA ILE A 33 9.37 -14.42 -0.01
C ILE A 33 8.73 -15.78 0.27
N HIS A 34 7.42 -15.79 0.43
CA HIS A 34 6.67 -16.98 0.77
C HIS A 34 5.71 -17.36 -0.36
N ASN A 35 5.87 -18.58 -0.90
CA ASN A 35 4.89 -19.20 -1.77
C ASN A 35 3.78 -19.80 -0.90
N HIS A 36 2.69 -19.11 -0.79
CA HIS A 36 1.50 -19.50 -0.05
C HIS A 36 0.47 -20.12 -1.01
N GLU A 37 -0.42 -20.99 -0.52
CA GLU A 37 -1.54 -21.54 -1.33
C GLU A 37 -2.41 -20.46 -1.99
N LYS A 38 -2.50 -19.27 -1.36
CA LYS A 38 -3.26 -18.11 -1.83
C LYS A 38 -2.47 -17.14 -2.69
N GLY A 39 -1.16 -17.32 -2.86
CA GLY A 39 -0.35 -16.40 -3.67
C GLY A 39 1.13 -16.39 -3.34
N VAL A 40 1.83 -15.38 -3.85
CA VAL A 40 3.23 -15.10 -3.54
C VAL A 40 3.30 -13.81 -2.74
N PHE A 41 3.76 -13.92 -1.50
CA PHE A 41 3.80 -12.82 -0.57
C PHE A 41 5.23 -12.51 -0.14
N ILE A 42 5.51 -11.24 0.10
CA ILE A 42 6.65 -10.81 0.91
C ILE A 42 6.11 -10.58 2.31
N GLU A 43 6.65 -11.32 3.25
CA GLU A 43 6.30 -11.26 4.65
C GLU A 43 7.41 -10.55 5.40
N ILE A 44 7.02 -9.69 6.33
CA ILE A 44 7.91 -8.97 7.24
C ILE A 44 7.79 -9.61 8.62
N LEU A 45 8.92 -9.81 9.29
CA LEU A 45 8.91 -10.31 10.65
C LEU A 45 8.54 -9.19 11.63
N ASP A 46 7.40 -9.38 12.29
CA ASP A 46 7.02 -8.59 13.48
C ASP A 46 7.37 -9.39 14.73
N GLU A 47 8.02 -8.76 15.71
CA GLU A 47 8.49 -9.43 16.94
C GLU A 47 7.36 -10.01 17.78
N GLN A 48 6.14 -9.47 17.70
CA GLN A 48 5.00 -9.88 18.50
C GLN A 48 4.03 -10.78 17.75
N GLN A 49 3.85 -10.54 16.44
CA GLN A 49 2.83 -11.22 15.64
C GLN A 49 3.42 -12.27 14.68
N GLY A 50 4.75 -12.32 14.55
CA GLY A 50 5.43 -13.22 13.61
C GLY A 50 5.41 -12.70 12.17
N TRP A 51 5.39 -13.60 11.19
CA TRP A 51 5.45 -13.24 9.77
C TRP A 51 4.13 -12.65 9.25
N LEU A 52 4.15 -11.40 8.82
CA LEU A 52 2.99 -10.68 8.30
C LEU A 52 3.06 -10.56 6.78
N PRO A 53 2.09 -11.09 6.01
CA PRO A 53 2.02 -10.95 4.56
C PRO A 53 1.52 -9.56 4.19
N LEU A 54 2.43 -8.62 3.95
CA LEU A 54 2.10 -7.22 3.73
C LEU A 54 2.14 -6.80 2.26
N PHE A 55 2.85 -7.56 1.41
CA PHE A 55 3.03 -7.22 0.00
C PHE A 55 2.87 -8.47 -0.84
N GLY A 56 2.47 -8.33 -2.10
CA GLY A 56 2.47 -9.44 -3.02
C GLY A 56 1.28 -9.48 -3.97
N ALA A 57 1.08 -10.65 -4.53
CA ALA A 57 -0.06 -10.95 -5.41
C ALA A 57 -0.70 -12.27 -5.01
N ASN A 58 -2.03 -12.32 -5.01
CA ASN A 58 -2.76 -13.53 -4.69
C ASN A 58 -3.24 -14.29 -5.94
N THR A 59 -3.77 -15.50 -5.76
CA THR A 59 -4.26 -16.36 -6.84
C THR A 59 -5.51 -15.79 -7.54
N ARG A 60 -6.26 -14.84 -6.93
CA ARG A 60 -7.31 -14.07 -7.59
C ARG A 60 -6.77 -12.96 -8.49
N LYS A 61 -5.42 -12.79 -8.54
CA LYS A 61 -4.72 -11.70 -9.24
C LYS A 61 -4.97 -10.32 -8.63
N ASP A 62 -5.27 -10.27 -7.34
CA ASP A 62 -5.19 -9.02 -6.60
C ASP A 62 -3.73 -8.77 -6.22
N PHE A 63 -3.36 -7.50 -6.12
CA PHE A 63 -2.00 -7.05 -5.81
C PHE A 63 -2.01 -6.00 -4.70
N VAL A 64 -1.00 -6.06 -3.84
CA VAL A 64 -0.72 -5.07 -2.80
C VAL A 64 0.72 -4.59 -2.92
N GLY A 65 0.89 -3.28 -3.06
CA GLY A 65 2.16 -2.58 -2.90
C GLY A 65 2.01 -1.49 -1.85
N MET A 66 2.91 -1.42 -0.87
CA MET A 66 2.75 -0.55 0.29
C MET A 66 4.02 0.28 0.57
N PRO A 67 4.18 1.46 -0.04
CA PRO A 67 5.27 2.37 0.30
C PRO A 67 5.01 3.14 1.60
N THR A 68 6.08 3.51 2.30
CA THR A 68 6.02 4.46 3.42
C THR A 68 5.83 5.87 2.90
N CYS A 69 4.96 6.68 3.52
CA CYS A 69 4.74 8.08 3.17
C CYS A 69 5.75 9.02 3.82
N TRP A 70 6.29 9.93 3.04
CA TRP A 70 7.14 11.02 3.52
C TRP A 70 6.57 12.39 3.12
N PRO A 71 6.61 13.38 4.00
CA PRO A 71 6.86 13.22 5.45
C PRO A 71 5.74 12.43 6.13
N PHE A 72 6.02 11.93 7.33
CA PHE A 72 5.02 11.31 8.20
C PHE A 72 3.83 12.26 8.42
N ASP A 73 2.63 11.70 8.45
CA ASP A 73 1.39 12.45 8.69
C ASP A 73 0.78 12.01 10.04
N GLU A 74 0.81 12.89 11.03
CA GLU A 74 0.26 12.61 12.37
C GLU A 74 -1.22 12.19 12.33
N ARG A 75 -1.97 12.61 11.31
CA ARG A 75 -3.35 12.20 11.11
C ARG A 75 -3.50 10.71 10.81
N SER A 76 -2.42 10.04 10.40
CA SER A 76 -2.40 8.60 10.16
C SER A 76 -2.27 7.76 11.43
N ASN A 77 -1.94 8.38 12.58
CA ASN A 77 -1.85 7.66 13.85
C ASN A 77 -3.19 7.01 14.23
N PRO A 78 -3.15 5.78 14.79
CA PRO A 78 -4.35 5.09 15.23
C PRO A 78 -5.11 5.88 16.31
N LYS A 79 -6.44 5.86 16.20
CA LYS A 79 -7.38 6.27 17.24
C LYS A 79 -8.32 5.10 17.52
N GLU A 80 -9.13 5.21 18.56
CA GLU A 80 -10.10 4.14 18.87
C GLU A 80 -11.06 3.88 17.70
N LYS A 81 -11.29 2.61 17.41
CA LYS A 81 -12.26 2.10 16.41
C LYS A 81 -11.98 2.49 14.95
N GLU A 82 -10.71 2.69 14.61
CA GLU A 82 -10.32 2.95 13.22
C GLU A 82 -9.83 1.67 12.51
N GLU A 83 -10.06 1.60 11.19
CA GLU A 83 -9.56 0.52 10.35
C GLU A 83 -8.07 0.70 10.07
N ASN A 84 -7.30 -0.35 10.30
CA ASN A 84 -5.85 -0.32 10.08
C ASN A 84 -5.52 -0.74 8.65
N ILE A 85 -4.70 0.06 7.96
CA ILE A 85 -4.31 -0.19 6.56
C ILE A 85 -3.62 -1.55 6.38
N LEU A 86 -2.77 -1.98 7.33
CA LEU A 86 -2.08 -3.27 7.24
C LEU A 86 -3.06 -4.44 7.26
N LEU A 87 -4.14 -4.35 8.06
CA LEU A 87 -5.17 -5.38 8.11
C LEU A 87 -5.97 -5.43 6.82
N LEU A 88 -6.26 -4.29 6.19
CA LEU A 88 -6.95 -4.24 4.89
C LEU A 88 -6.08 -4.86 3.79
N ASP A 89 -4.79 -4.58 3.77
CA ASP A 89 -3.82 -5.14 2.82
C ASP A 89 -3.71 -6.67 2.98
N MET A 90 -3.58 -7.13 4.23
CA MET A 90 -3.58 -8.57 4.54
C MET A 90 -4.90 -9.25 4.17
N ASP A 91 -6.03 -8.62 4.43
CA ASP A 91 -7.35 -9.17 4.09
C ASP A 91 -7.52 -9.33 2.58
N LEU A 92 -6.99 -8.40 1.76
CA LEU A 92 -6.97 -8.54 0.31
C LEU A 92 -6.06 -9.70 -0.13
N LEU A 93 -4.81 -9.74 0.35
CA LEU A 93 -3.86 -10.81 0.01
C LEU A 93 -4.37 -12.19 0.42
N MET A 94 -4.91 -12.30 1.62
CA MET A 94 -5.46 -13.55 2.17
C MET A 94 -6.87 -13.87 1.64
N GLN A 95 -7.38 -13.10 0.68
CA GLN A 95 -8.67 -13.29 0.01
C GLN A 95 -9.88 -13.26 0.96
N LYS A 96 -9.75 -12.58 2.10
CA LYS A 96 -10.84 -12.37 3.05
C LYS A 96 -11.77 -11.23 2.60
N LYS A 97 -11.21 -10.25 1.88
CA LYS A 97 -11.93 -9.14 1.25
C LYS A 97 -11.56 -9.01 -0.23
N THR A 98 -12.46 -8.43 -0.99
CA THR A 98 -12.23 -7.96 -2.36
C THR A 98 -11.83 -6.49 -2.37
N LEU A 99 -11.25 -6.01 -3.47
CA LEU A 99 -10.96 -4.59 -3.64
C LEU A 99 -12.21 -3.71 -3.48
N GLN A 100 -13.38 -4.19 -3.94
CA GLN A 100 -14.63 -3.45 -3.85
C GLN A 100 -15.16 -3.35 -2.40
N GLU A 101 -14.98 -4.39 -1.59
CA GLU A 101 -15.33 -4.35 -0.16
C GLU A 101 -14.41 -3.38 0.59
N ILE A 102 -13.09 -3.40 0.29
CA ILE A 102 -12.15 -2.43 0.85
C ILE A 102 -12.52 -1.00 0.41
N LEU A 103 -12.86 -0.78 -0.86
CA LEU A 103 -13.33 0.52 -1.34
C LEU A 103 -14.58 0.99 -0.57
N THR A 104 -15.48 0.07 -0.21
CA THR A 104 -16.67 0.40 0.58
C THR A 104 -16.30 0.83 2.00
N ILE A 105 -15.30 0.18 2.60
CA ILE A 105 -14.78 0.53 3.93
C ILE A 105 -14.15 1.93 3.90
N VAL A 106 -13.20 2.19 3.01
CA VAL A 106 -12.49 3.47 2.96
C VAL A 106 -13.38 4.67 2.60
N LYS A 107 -14.58 4.42 2.05
CA LYS A 107 -15.60 5.46 1.83
C LYS A 107 -16.33 5.88 3.10
N LYS A 108 -16.38 5.01 4.10
CA LYS A 108 -17.18 5.19 5.32
C LYS A 108 -16.33 5.40 6.55
N GLU A 109 -15.19 4.73 6.60
CA GLU A 109 -14.34 4.67 7.78
C GLU A 109 -13.06 5.45 7.58
N ARG A 110 -12.54 6.00 8.66
CA ARG A 110 -11.19 6.57 8.67
C ARG A 110 -10.18 5.45 8.74
N ILE A 111 -9.17 5.53 7.88
CA ILE A 111 -8.08 4.56 7.84
C ILE A 111 -6.88 5.12 8.61
N CYS A 112 -6.36 4.32 9.52
CA CYS A 112 -5.12 4.61 10.24
C CYS A 112 -3.96 3.74 9.74
N SER A 113 -2.75 4.14 10.11
CA SER A 113 -1.51 3.38 9.94
C SER A 113 -1.05 2.80 11.27
N ILE A 114 0.25 2.58 11.45
CA ILE A 114 0.84 2.25 12.75
C ILE A 114 1.35 3.54 13.43
N PRO A 115 1.60 3.53 14.74
CA PRO A 115 2.09 4.71 15.43
C PRO A 115 3.40 5.24 14.83
N ASN A 116 3.43 6.54 14.56
CA ASN A 116 4.60 7.28 14.07
C ASN A 116 5.15 6.86 12.69
N VAL A 117 4.38 6.05 11.92
CA VAL A 117 4.70 5.68 10.54
C VAL A 117 3.43 5.77 9.69
N THR A 118 3.51 6.45 8.55
CA THR A 118 2.42 6.44 7.56
C THR A 118 2.76 5.47 6.45
N PHE A 119 2.15 4.29 6.44
CA PHE A 119 2.12 3.44 5.26
C PHE A 119 1.01 3.91 4.33
N MET A 120 1.24 3.78 3.02
CA MET A 120 0.23 3.98 1.99
C MET A 120 0.06 2.67 1.24
N SER A 121 -1.12 2.40 0.70
CA SER A 121 -1.36 1.20 -0.08
C SER A 121 -1.73 1.52 -1.52
N SER A 122 -1.20 0.73 -2.45
CA SER A 122 -1.60 0.67 -3.85
C SER A 122 -2.11 -0.73 -4.13
N LEU A 123 -3.42 -0.87 -4.19
CA LEU A 123 -4.13 -2.12 -4.36
C LEU A 123 -4.65 -2.23 -5.79
N SER A 124 -4.60 -3.42 -6.39
CA SER A 124 -5.31 -3.66 -7.65
C SER A 124 -6.01 -5.01 -7.67
N ASP A 125 -7.07 -5.12 -8.48
CA ASP A 125 -7.79 -6.36 -8.72
C ASP A 125 -7.45 -6.96 -10.10
N CYS A 126 -7.98 -8.16 -10.36
CA CYS A 126 -7.80 -8.86 -11.63
C CYS A 126 -8.39 -8.12 -12.85
N LYS A 127 -9.23 -7.10 -12.65
CA LYS A 127 -9.81 -6.26 -13.71
C LYS A 127 -8.90 -5.07 -14.03
N GLY A 128 -7.86 -4.85 -13.23
CA GLY A 128 -6.93 -3.74 -13.34
C GLY A 128 -7.43 -2.43 -12.69
N ASN A 129 -8.48 -2.49 -11.87
CA ASN A 129 -8.87 -1.36 -11.03
C ASN A 129 -7.82 -1.10 -9.97
N VAL A 130 -7.64 0.16 -9.59
CA VAL A 130 -6.61 0.56 -8.63
C VAL A 130 -7.22 1.40 -7.52
N LEU A 131 -6.91 1.04 -6.28
CA LEU A 131 -7.25 1.80 -5.08
C LEU A 131 -5.97 2.21 -4.36
N GLN A 132 -5.75 3.50 -4.23
CA GLN A 132 -4.67 4.06 -3.42
C GLN A 132 -5.26 4.58 -2.11
N ILE A 133 -4.74 4.11 -0.98
CA ILE A 133 -5.17 4.51 0.37
C ILE A 133 -4.03 5.25 1.04
N ILE A 134 -4.30 6.45 1.51
CA ILE A 134 -3.35 7.30 2.21
C ILE A 134 -3.93 7.62 3.59
N PRO A 135 -3.54 6.88 4.65
CA PRO A 135 -4.07 7.06 5.98
C PRO A 135 -4.02 8.50 6.47
N GLY A 136 -5.10 8.95 7.09
CA GLY A 136 -5.24 10.33 7.56
C GLY A 136 -5.50 11.38 6.48
N GLN A 137 -5.43 11.02 5.18
CA GLN A 137 -5.63 11.93 4.06
C GLN A 137 -6.80 11.52 3.16
N GLY A 138 -7.05 10.22 2.98
CA GLY A 138 -8.13 9.70 2.17
C GLY A 138 -7.70 8.61 1.20
N TYR A 139 -8.44 8.47 0.10
CA TYR A 139 -8.18 7.47 -0.92
C TYR A 139 -8.38 8.04 -2.33
N LYS A 140 -7.82 7.35 -3.34
CA LYS A 140 -8.10 7.57 -4.76
C LYS A 140 -8.45 6.23 -5.41
N TYR A 141 -9.52 6.19 -6.17
CA TYR A 141 -9.94 5.01 -6.91
C TYR A 141 -9.95 5.30 -8.40
N TYR A 142 -9.40 4.37 -9.18
CA TYR A 142 -9.27 4.47 -10.62
C TYR A 142 -9.80 3.19 -11.28
N GLU A 143 -10.73 3.34 -12.19
CA GLU A 143 -11.23 2.24 -13.01
C GLU A 143 -10.25 1.98 -14.16
N LYS A 144 -9.57 0.85 -14.11
CA LYS A 144 -8.64 0.35 -15.13
C LYS A 144 -7.78 1.46 -15.77
N PRO A 145 -7.04 2.25 -15.00
CA PRO A 145 -6.21 3.32 -15.53
C PRO A 145 -5.10 2.73 -16.42
N VAL A 146 -4.63 3.47 -17.43
CA VAL A 146 -3.53 3.01 -18.30
C VAL A 146 -2.30 2.68 -17.47
N TYR A 147 -1.99 3.50 -16.48
CA TYR A 147 -0.98 3.22 -15.44
C TYR A 147 -1.30 4.00 -14.17
N GLN A 148 -0.81 3.50 -13.06
CA GLN A 148 -0.78 4.19 -11.77
C GLN A 148 0.54 3.94 -11.06
N ILE A 149 1.04 4.97 -10.41
CA ILE A 149 2.27 4.92 -9.64
C ILE A 149 1.97 5.48 -8.24
N LEU A 150 2.51 4.80 -7.23
CA LEU A 150 2.55 5.29 -5.86
C LEU A 150 3.98 5.21 -5.36
N THR A 151 4.53 6.34 -4.98
CA THR A 151 5.88 6.47 -4.42
C THR A 151 5.79 6.77 -2.92
N ASN A 152 6.90 7.16 -2.31
CA ASN A 152 6.92 7.59 -0.90
C ASN A 152 6.27 8.95 -0.62
N PHE A 153 5.68 9.59 -1.63
CA PHE A 153 5.04 10.90 -1.47
C PHE A 153 3.53 10.79 -1.66
N SER A 154 2.78 11.45 -0.78
CA SER A 154 1.33 11.47 -0.87
C SER A 154 0.84 12.11 -2.16
N PRO A 155 -0.01 11.43 -2.95
CA PRO A 155 -0.61 12.00 -4.15
C PRO A 155 -1.59 13.15 -3.86
N PHE A 156 -1.92 13.44 -2.59
CA PHE A 156 -2.73 14.59 -2.17
C PHE A 156 -1.89 15.84 -1.89
N LYS A 157 -0.57 15.68 -1.68
CA LYS A 157 0.36 16.78 -1.36
C LYS A 157 1.30 17.14 -2.51
N MET A 158 1.16 16.48 -3.66
CA MET A 158 1.96 16.77 -4.84
C MET A 158 1.46 18.06 -5.52
N ASN A 159 1.80 19.22 -4.95
CA ASN A 159 1.81 20.47 -5.69
C ASN A 159 3.17 20.62 -6.35
N SER A 160 3.20 21.05 -7.61
CA SER A 160 4.41 21.22 -8.44
C SER A 160 5.49 22.10 -7.82
N GLU A 161 5.13 22.91 -6.83
CA GLU A 161 6.03 23.83 -6.12
C GLU A 161 6.84 23.18 -4.98
N THR A 162 6.56 21.93 -4.60
CA THR A 162 7.19 21.30 -3.42
C THR A 162 8.17 20.18 -3.75
N HIS A 163 8.40 19.87 -5.03
CA HIS A 163 9.34 18.83 -5.45
C HIS A 163 10.61 19.44 -6.05
N PRO A 164 11.76 19.37 -5.33
CA PRO A 164 13.05 19.86 -5.84
C PRO A 164 13.59 19.08 -7.06
N TRP A 165 12.88 17.99 -7.47
CA TRP A 165 13.30 17.11 -8.57
C TRP A 165 12.42 17.20 -9.82
N MET A 166 11.44 18.11 -9.85
CA MET A 166 10.57 18.35 -11.01
C MET A 166 10.82 19.73 -11.63
N GLY A 167 12.06 20.16 -11.63
CA GLY A 167 12.53 21.32 -12.38
C GLY A 167 13.20 20.89 -13.67
#